data_e32de9545d5006d3ac53fcd4cb47ace1
#
_entry.id   e32de9545d5006d3ac53fcd4cb47ace1
#
_cell.length_a   1.000
_cell.length_b   1.000
_cell.length_c   1.000
_cell.angle_alpha   90.00
_cell.angle_beta   90.00
_cell.angle_gamma   90.00
#
_symmetry.space_group_name_H-M   'P 1'
#
loop_
_entity.id
_entity.type
_entity.pdbx_description
1 polymer ?
#
loop_
_entity_poly.entity_id
_entity_poly.type
_entity_poly.pdbx_seq_one_letter_code
_entity_poly.pdbx_strand_id
1 'polypeptide(L)'
;MYAEGPAKKLINVYKSPIQVYNEVGEHILHLNNFLGRNISLNFKGTYICKSCNKFYDDLFRMGCCKKCFFKSPLAGDSILRPEMSKAHLNIEDRDLEQEKRFQLQPHIVYLADAGKIKVGVTRSEQMHTRWMDQGAGRARVIANTENRYQAGLIEVELKNRYSDKTNWKMMLKDELDGRDLKVEAMKSKEFLSQKLKMFFDPKGEECNFFYDMNSKLENIKSINLISGPEHEGVLCGLRGQYLIFSDGQVLNWRSHEGAIISWDY
;
A
#
# COMPACT_ATOMS: atom_id res chain seq x y z
N MET A 1 10.39 21.86 15.40
CA MET A 1 10.36 22.29 13.98
C MET A 1 8.96 22.07 13.47
N TYR A 2 8.52 22.85 12.46
CA TYR A 2 7.14 22.83 11.96
C TYR A 2 7.10 22.60 10.46
N ALA A 3 6.17 21.75 10.00
CA ALA A 3 5.84 21.59 8.60
C ALA A 3 4.31 21.43 8.45
N GLU A 4 3.73 21.92 7.38
CA GLU A 4 2.30 21.81 7.11
C GLU A 4 2.05 21.54 5.63
N GLY A 5 1.13 20.64 5.32
CA GLY A 5 0.77 20.33 3.95
C GLY A 5 -0.22 19.18 3.84
N PRO A 6 -0.65 18.87 2.59
CA PRO A 6 -1.56 17.76 2.36
C PRO A 6 -0.87 16.43 2.63
N ALA A 7 -1.53 15.56 3.37
CA ALA A 7 -1.08 14.19 3.57
C ALA A 7 -1.00 13.47 2.23
N LYS A 8 0.20 13.03 1.88
CA LYS A 8 0.47 12.19 0.72
C LYS A 8 0.88 10.79 1.20
N LYS A 9 0.77 9.81 0.35
CA LYS A 9 1.29 8.46 0.60
C LYS A 9 2.75 8.53 1.06
N LEU A 10 3.12 7.81 2.14
CA LEU A 10 4.51 7.69 2.58
C LEU A 10 5.36 7.04 1.50
N ILE A 11 6.58 7.52 1.36
CA ILE A 11 7.58 6.99 0.42
C ILE A 11 8.46 6.00 1.17
N ASN A 12 8.34 4.72 0.81
CA ASN A 12 9.15 3.65 1.35
C ASN A 12 10.31 3.36 0.40
N VAL A 13 11.54 3.40 0.92
CA VAL A 13 12.77 3.11 0.16
C VAL A 13 13.37 1.79 0.65
N TYR A 14 13.63 0.89 -0.30
CA TYR A 14 14.18 -0.44 0.00
C TYR A 14 15.62 -0.34 0.50
N LYS A 15 15.75 -0.39 1.80
CA LYS A 15 17.01 -0.47 2.56
C LYS A 15 16.78 -1.37 3.78
N SER A 16 17.81 -1.68 4.53
CA SER A 16 17.70 -2.45 5.77
C SER A 16 18.25 -1.61 6.93
N PRO A 17 17.38 -1.08 7.81
CA PRO A 17 15.90 -1.12 7.76
C PRO A 17 15.34 -0.25 6.63
N ILE A 18 14.06 -0.49 6.27
CA ILE A 18 13.29 0.32 5.31
C ILE A 18 13.33 1.79 5.75
N GLN A 19 13.67 2.68 4.81
CA GLN A 19 13.68 4.11 5.06
C GLN A 19 12.36 4.72 4.60
N VAL A 20 11.74 5.51 5.46
CA VAL A 20 10.42 6.08 5.24
C VAL A 20 10.51 7.60 5.18
N TYR A 21 9.93 8.18 4.13
CA TYR A 21 9.89 9.62 3.94
C TYR A 21 8.44 10.09 3.82
N ASN A 22 8.18 11.32 4.27
CA ASN A 22 6.91 12.00 4.10
C ASN A 22 7.13 13.37 3.45
N GLU A 23 6.43 13.63 2.37
CA GLU A 23 6.38 14.97 1.76
C GLU A 23 5.29 15.80 2.46
N VAL A 24 5.67 16.89 3.09
CA VAL A 24 4.78 17.80 3.82
C VAL A 24 5.04 19.24 3.33
N GLY A 25 4.13 19.77 2.51
CA GLY A 25 4.35 21.06 1.85
C GLY A 25 5.61 21.04 0.98
N GLU A 26 6.57 21.91 1.29
CA GLU A 26 7.88 21.99 0.61
C GLU A 26 8.98 21.14 1.29
N HIS A 27 8.64 20.44 2.38
CA HIS A 27 9.59 19.66 3.16
C HIS A 27 9.51 18.17 2.82
N ILE A 28 10.66 17.50 2.89
CA ILE A 28 10.76 16.05 2.87
C ILE A 28 11.28 15.60 4.22
N LEU A 29 10.41 14.99 5.02
CA LEU A 29 10.74 14.49 6.36
C LEU A 29 11.23 13.05 6.26
N HIS A 30 12.46 12.78 6.73
CA HIS A 30 12.97 11.42 6.88
C HIS A 30 12.52 10.86 8.23
N LEU A 31 11.45 10.07 8.22
CA LEU A 31 10.72 9.70 9.44
C LEU A 31 11.52 8.78 10.38
N ASN A 32 12.47 7.99 9.85
CA ASN A 32 13.34 7.18 10.70
C ASN A 32 14.16 8.04 11.68
N ASN A 33 14.47 9.30 11.34
CA ASN A 33 15.18 10.22 12.23
C ASN A 33 14.32 10.74 13.41
N PHE A 34 13.02 10.50 13.36
CA PHE A 34 12.09 10.87 14.43
C PHE A 34 11.75 9.72 15.38
N LEU A 35 12.27 8.52 15.15
CA LEU A 35 12.08 7.41 16.08
C LEU A 35 12.68 7.74 17.45
N GLY A 36 11.87 7.54 18.48
CA GLY A 36 12.19 7.93 19.86
C GLY A 36 11.91 9.39 20.21
N ARG A 37 11.43 10.20 19.25
CA ARG A 37 11.06 11.60 19.50
C ARG A 37 9.56 11.78 19.66
N ASN A 38 9.18 12.77 20.46
CA ASN A 38 7.81 13.21 20.55
C ASN A 38 7.45 14.05 19.33
N ILE A 39 6.35 13.72 18.66
CA ILE A 39 5.82 14.46 17.52
C ILE A 39 4.35 14.79 17.77
N SER A 40 3.91 15.93 17.27
CA SER A 40 2.50 16.33 17.29
C SER A 40 1.96 16.46 15.87
N LEU A 41 0.75 15.93 15.65
CA LEU A 41 0.04 15.89 14.38
C LEU A 41 -1.34 16.50 14.55
N ASN A 42 -1.66 17.53 13.75
CA ASN A 42 -2.94 18.20 13.84
C ASN A 42 -3.59 18.39 12.46
N PHE A 43 -4.82 17.92 12.30
CA PHE A 43 -5.63 18.17 11.11
C PHE A 43 -6.15 19.61 11.10
N LYS A 44 -5.98 20.31 10.00
CA LYS A 44 -6.34 21.73 9.85
C LYS A 44 -7.77 21.99 9.35
N GLY A 45 -8.63 20.97 9.35
CA GLY A 45 -10.05 21.12 8.99
C GLY A 45 -10.32 21.27 7.50
N THR A 46 -9.30 21.10 6.63
CA THR A 46 -9.46 21.23 5.17
C THR A 46 -8.62 20.23 4.41
N TYR A 47 -8.97 20.04 3.14
CA TYR A 47 -8.33 19.07 2.25
C TYR A 47 -7.91 19.69 0.93
N ILE A 48 -6.93 19.08 0.28
CA ILE A 48 -6.59 19.36 -1.12
C ILE A 48 -6.85 18.10 -1.95
N CYS A 49 -7.66 18.23 -3.00
CA CYS A 49 -7.84 17.16 -3.97
C CYS A 49 -6.55 16.90 -4.75
N LYS A 50 -6.00 15.69 -4.67
CA LYS A 50 -4.73 15.31 -5.34
C LYS A 50 -4.74 15.40 -6.87
N SER A 51 -5.93 15.49 -7.48
CA SER A 51 -6.08 15.54 -8.94
C SER A 51 -6.26 16.97 -9.47
N CYS A 52 -7.07 17.81 -8.83
CA CYS A 52 -7.32 19.18 -9.29
C CYS A 52 -6.67 20.27 -8.43
N ASN A 53 -5.99 19.89 -7.34
CA ASN A 53 -5.31 20.78 -6.39
C ASN A 53 -6.20 21.88 -5.78
N LYS A 54 -7.53 21.67 -5.76
CA LYS A 54 -8.47 22.61 -5.13
C LYS A 54 -8.74 22.20 -3.70
N PHE A 55 -9.01 23.19 -2.85
CA PHE A 55 -9.41 23.01 -1.46
C PHE A 55 -10.87 22.55 -1.35
N TYR A 56 -11.15 21.72 -0.34
CA TYR A 56 -12.45 21.18 -0.01
C TYR A 56 -12.58 20.98 1.50
N ASP A 57 -13.80 21.02 2.02
CA ASP A 57 -14.10 20.67 3.40
C ASP A 57 -14.15 19.15 3.60
N ASP A 58 -14.31 18.37 2.51
CA ASP A 58 -14.31 16.92 2.50
C ASP A 58 -13.85 16.37 1.14
N LEU A 59 -13.30 15.17 1.13
CA LEU A 59 -12.97 14.42 -0.10
C LEU A 59 -13.80 13.15 -0.22
N PHE A 60 -14.16 12.81 -1.44
CA PHE A 60 -15.04 11.67 -1.69
C PHE A 60 -14.34 10.33 -1.44
N ARG A 61 -13.25 10.03 -2.16
CA ARG A 61 -12.44 8.80 -2.02
C ARG A 61 -11.04 8.98 -2.59
N MET A 62 -10.08 8.19 -2.08
CA MET A 62 -8.72 8.09 -2.61
C MET A 62 -8.01 9.45 -2.75
N GLY A 63 -8.24 10.38 -1.82
CA GLY A 63 -7.67 11.73 -1.88
C GLY A 63 -8.22 12.61 -3.01
N CYS A 64 -9.38 12.27 -3.60
CA CYS A 64 -10.01 12.99 -4.69
C CYS A 64 -11.37 13.56 -4.32
N CYS A 65 -11.69 14.76 -4.83
CA CYS A 65 -13.07 15.25 -4.84
C CYS A 65 -13.95 14.36 -5.74
N LYS A 66 -15.27 14.40 -5.53
CA LYS A 66 -16.24 13.55 -6.26
C LYS A 66 -16.08 13.64 -7.78
N LYS A 67 -15.91 14.86 -8.33
CA LYS A 67 -15.73 15.08 -9.77
C LYS A 67 -14.47 14.41 -10.31
N CYS A 68 -13.33 14.56 -9.61
CA CYS A 68 -12.07 13.97 -10.03
C CYS A 68 -12.06 12.45 -9.87
N PHE A 69 -12.68 11.93 -8.81
CA PHE A 69 -12.76 10.49 -8.59
C PHE A 69 -13.44 9.76 -9.75
N PHE A 70 -14.60 10.27 -10.23
CA PHE A 70 -15.31 9.62 -11.33
C PHE A 70 -14.67 9.82 -12.71
N LYS A 71 -13.74 10.77 -12.85
CA LYS A 71 -12.99 10.97 -14.10
C LYS A 71 -11.66 10.22 -14.13
N SER A 72 -11.11 9.92 -12.98
CA SER A 72 -9.75 9.34 -12.88
C SER A 72 -9.75 7.86 -13.26
N PRO A 73 -8.95 7.43 -14.23
CA PRO A 73 -8.76 6.01 -14.54
C PRO A 73 -8.09 5.25 -13.39
N LEU A 74 -7.38 5.96 -12.49
CA LEU A 74 -6.80 5.40 -11.26
C LEU A 74 -7.85 5.10 -10.16
N ALA A 75 -9.12 5.33 -10.42
CA ALA A 75 -10.23 5.00 -9.55
C ALA A 75 -11.28 4.12 -10.27
N GLY A 76 -10.96 3.58 -11.45
CA GLY A 76 -11.78 2.63 -12.20
C GLY A 76 -11.88 1.26 -11.52
N ASP A 77 -12.84 0.44 -11.96
CA ASP A 77 -13.11 -0.88 -11.37
C ASP A 77 -11.90 -1.82 -11.44
N SER A 78 -11.11 -1.74 -12.50
CA SER A 78 -9.91 -2.54 -12.69
C SER A 78 -8.79 -2.27 -11.66
N ILE A 79 -8.88 -1.17 -10.89
CA ILE A 79 -7.89 -0.87 -9.83
C ILE A 79 -8.00 -1.85 -8.68
N LEU A 80 -9.22 -2.19 -8.27
CA LEU A 80 -9.49 -3.16 -7.20
C LEU A 80 -9.70 -4.58 -7.72
N ARG A 81 -10.08 -4.71 -8.99
CA ARG A 81 -10.38 -5.96 -9.69
C ARG A 81 -9.59 -6.04 -10.98
N PRO A 82 -8.33 -6.48 -10.93
CA PRO A 82 -7.47 -6.52 -12.11
C PRO A 82 -8.07 -7.30 -13.29
N GLU A 83 -8.85 -8.33 -13.02
CA GLU A 83 -9.59 -9.12 -14.00
C GLU A 83 -10.65 -8.33 -14.78
N MET A 84 -11.04 -7.15 -14.28
CA MET A 84 -11.96 -6.24 -14.99
C MET A 84 -11.26 -5.31 -15.98
N SER A 85 -9.94 -5.43 -16.11
CA SER A 85 -9.15 -4.63 -17.08
C SER A 85 -9.56 -4.94 -18.51
N LYS A 86 -9.87 -3.91 -19.30
CA LYS A 86 -10.39 -4.01 -20.68
C LYS A 86 -9.52 -3.30 -21.72
N ALA A 87 -8.44 -2.62 -21.30
CA ALA A 87 -7.59 -1.87 -22.23
C ALA A 87 -6.97 -2.77 -23.34
N HIS A 88 -6.73 -4.06 -23.05
CA HIS A 88 -6.26 -5.05 -24.04
C HIS A 88 -7.30 -5.35 -25.13
N LEU A 89 -8.56 -5.02 -24.91
CA LEU A 89 -9.65 -5.10 -25.89
C LEU A 89 -9.94 -3.77 -26.57
N ASN A 90 -9.16 -2.70 -26.28
CA ASN A 90 -9.42 -1.33 -26.69
C ASN A 90 -10.78 -0.79 -26.20
N ILE A 91 -11.28 -1.27 -25.07
CA ILE A 91 -12.53 -0.82 -24.45
C ILE A 91 -12.17 0.14 -23.31
N GLU A 92 -12.66 1.38 -23.41
CA GLU A 92 -12.52 2.42 -22.42
C GLU A 92 -13.40 2.17 -21.19
N ASP A 93 -12.84 2.35 -19.99
CA ASP A 93 -13.61 2.51 -18.74
C ASP A 93 -13.79 4.01 -18.44
N ARG A 94 -12.71 4.80 -18.45
CA ARG A 94 -12.72 6.24 -18.13
C ARG A 94 -11.78 7.07 -19.01
N ASP A 95 -10.61 6.55 -19.37
CA ASP A 95 -9.62 7.17 -20.24
C ASP A 95 -8.72 6.06 -20.81
N LEU A 96 -9.03 5.64 -22.03
CA LEU A 96 -8.41 4.49 -22.67
C LEU A 96 -6.88 4.67 -22.82
N GLU A 97 -6.43 5.87 -23.16
CA GLU A 97 -4.98 6.10 -23.38
C GLU A 97 -4.19 6.01 -22.05
N GLN A 98 -4.74 6.55 -20.98
CA GLN A 98 -4.12 6.38 -19.66
C GLN A 98 -4.23 4.93 -19.17
N GLU A 99 -5.38 4.28 -19.38
CA GLU A 99 -5.58 2.87 -19.01
C GLU A 99 -4.60 1.95 -19.71
N LYS A 100 -4.36 2.14 -21.00
CA LYS A 100 -3.32 1.40 -21.75
C LYS A 100 -1.94 1.54 -21.09
N ARG A 101 -1.55 2.76 -20.68
CA ARG A 101 -0.24 3.01 -20.08
C ARG A 101 0.01 2.19 -18.82
N PHE A 102 -0.98 1.97 -17.96
CA PHE A 102 -0.74 1.20 -16.74
C PHE A 102 -1.30 -0.22 -16.76
N GLN A 103 -2.22 -0.57 -17.69
CA GLN A 103 -2.75 -1.93 -17.80
C GLN A 103 -1.97 -2.80 -18.77
N LEU A 104 -1.46 -2.23 -19.91
CA LEU A 104 -0.77 -2.96 -20.96
C LEU A 104 0.76 -2.93 -20.80
N GLN A 105 1.23 -3.19 -19.60
CA GLN A 105 2.64 -3.34 -19.28
C GLN A 105 2.83 -4.59 -18.40
N PRO A 106 4.07 -5.09 -18.25
CA PRO A 106 4.33 -6.28 -17.44
C PRO A 106 3.79 -6.13 -16.02
N HIS A 107 3.04 -7.15 -15.58
CA HIS A 107 2.53 -7.29 -14.23
C HIS A 107 3.03 -8.58 -13.61
N ILE A 108 3.14 -8.59 -12.31
CA ILE A 108 3.43 -9.77 -11.53
C ILE A 108 2.25 -10.13 -10.64
N VAL A 109 2.10 -11.43 -10.39
CA VAL A 109 1.32 -11.96 -9.28
C VAL A 109 2.30 -12.42 -8.22
N TYR A 110 2.01 -12.13 -6.96
CA TYR A 110 2.91 -12.42 -5.86
C TYR A 110 2.17 -12.95 -4.63
N LEU A 111 2.88 -13.70 -3.81
CA LEU A 111 2.50 -13.97 -2.42
C LEU A 111 3.27 -13.01 -1.52
N ALA A 112 2.57 -12.40 -0.57
CA ALA A 112 3.18 -11.53 0.45
C ALA A 112 2.67 -11.90 1.83
N ASP A 113 3.58 -11.93 2.79
CA ASP A 113 3.28 -12.17 4.19
C ASP A 113 3.29 -10.85 4.96
N ALA A 114 2.11 -10.41 5.33
CA ALA A 114 1.86 -9.25 6.17
C ALA A 114 0.95 -9.67 7.34
N GLY A 115 1.38 -10.69 8.09
CA GLY A 115 0.63 -11.35 9.17
C GLY A 115 -0.15 -12.58 8.72
N LYS A 116 -0.50 -12.67 7.46
CA LYS A 116 -1.01 -13.85 6.75
C LYS A 116 -0.54 -13.78 5.31
N ILE A 117 -0.28 -14.95 4.73
CA ILE A 117 0.06 -15.01 3.30
C ILE A 117 -1.16 -14.61 2.48
N LYS A 118 -0.98 -13.63 1.62
CA LYS A 118 -1.98 -13.13 0.69
C LYS A 118 -1.45 -13.14 -0.73
N VAL A 119 -2.37 -13.23 -1.70
CA VAL A 119 -2.08 -13.02 -3.12
C VAL A 119 -2.33 -11.55 -3.49
N GLY A 120 -1.59 -11.04 -4.45
CA GLY A 120 -1.80 -9.70 -4.98
C GLY A 120 -1.18 -9.51 -6.37
N VAL A 121 -1.60 -8.44 -7.03
CA VAL A 121 -1.15 -8.03 -8.36
C VAL A 121 -0.51 -6.65 -8.28
N THR A 122 0.58 -6.47 -9.02
CA THR A 122 1.18 -5.15 -9.23
C THR A 122 1.94 -5.10 -10.56
N ARG A 123 2.25 -3.89 -11.04
CA ARG A 123 3.19 -3.71 -12.14
C ARG A 123 4.57 -4.17 -11.73
N SER A 124 5.31 -4.80 -12.64
CA SER A 124 6.64 -5.34 -12.35
C SER A 124 7.59 -4.26 -11.81
N GLU A 125 7.57 -3.07 -12.39
CA GLU A 125 8.40 -1.92 -11.96
C GLU A 125 8.11 -1.41 -10.55
N GLN A 126 6.92 -1.73 -9.98
CA GLN A 126 6.46 -1.25 -8.68
C GLN A 126 6.42 -2.33 -7.60
N MET A 127 6.97 -3.51 -7.86
CA MET A 127 6.80 -4.64 -6.94
C MET A 127 7.34 -4.36 -5.55
N HIS A 128 8.58 -3.89 -5.41
CA HIS A 128 9.19 -3.59 -4.11
C HIS A 128 8.40 -2.50 -3.36
N THR A 129 8.08 -1.41 -4.06
CA THR A 129 7.26 -0.33 -3.48
C THR A 129 5.92 -0.85 -2.98
N ARG A 130 5.26 -1.70 -3.79
CA ARG A 130 3.96 -2.27 -3.41
C ARG A 130 4.03 -3.16 -2.18
N TRP A 131 5.07 -3.98 -2.07
CA TRP A 131 5.29 -4.86 -0.92
C TRP A 131 5.58 -4.07 0.36
N MET A 132 6.47 -3.08 0.28
CA MET A 132 6.78 -2.18 1.40
C MET A 132 5.55 -1.39 1.84
N ASP A 133 4.78 -0.81 0.91
CA ASP A 133 3.57 -0.03 1.23
C ASP A 133 2.50 -0.85 1.97
N GLN A 134 2.47 -2.14 1.72
CA GLN A 134 1.56 -3.07 2.41
C GLN A 134 2.11 -3.58 3.73
N GLY A 135 3.31 -3.17 4.12
CA GLY A 135 3.98 -3.61 5.34
C GLY A 135 4.36 -5.10 5.32
N ALA A 136 4.57 -5.69 4.15
CA ALA A 136 4.98 -7.08 4.05
C ALA A 136 6.34 -7.31 4.74
N GLY A 137 6.46 -8.35 5.55
CA GLY A 137 7.76 -8.76 6.09
C GLY A 137 8.57 -9.57 5.09
N ARG A 138 7.88 -10.25 4.16
CA ARG A 138 8.48 -10.97 3.03
C ARG A 138 7.49 -11.10 1.89
N ALA A 139 7.98 -11.18 0.67
CA ALA A 139 7.15 -11.38 -0.50
C ALA A 139 7.88 -12.15 -1.59
N ARG A 140 7.13 -12.87 -2.44
CA ARG A 140 7.67 -13.67 -3.55
C ARG A 140 6.80 -13.55 -4.78
N VAL A 141 7.44 -13.31 -5.94
CA VAL A 141 6.80 -13.41 -7.25
C VAL A 141 6.43 -14.87 -7.52
N ILE A 142 5.23 -15.10 -8.05
CA ILE A 142 4.75 -16.44 -8.44
C ILE A 142 4.37 -16.54 -9.91
N ALA A 143 4.08 -15.42 -10.55
CA ALA A 143 3.80 -15.39 -11.99
C ALA A 143 4.17 -14.05 -12.60
N ASN A 144 4.61 -14.08 -13.87
CA ASN A 144 4.88 -12.92 -14.71
C ASN A 144 3.87 -12.90 -15.86
N THR A 145 3.26 -11.76 -16.12
CA THR A 145 2.24 -11.58 -17.15
C THR A 145 2.51 -10.34 -17.98
N GLU A 146 2.00 -10.32 -19.20
CA GLU A 146 2.19 -9.20 -20.13
C GLU A 146 1.32 -7.98 -19.77
N ASN A 147 0.21 -8.21 -19.10
CA ASN A 147 -0.77 -7.18 -18.79
C ASN A 147 -1.54 -7.44 -17.50
N ARG A 148 -2.26 -6.41 -17.05
CA ARG A 148 -3.04 -6.42 -15.82
C ARG A 148 -4.16 -7.47 -15.82
N TYR A 149 -4.83 -7.69 -16.96
CA TYR A 149 -5.93 -8.63 -17.07
C TYR A 149 -5.48 -10.07 -16.77
N GLN A 150 -4.39 -10.51 -17.42
CA GLN A 150 -3.83 -11.86 -17.19
C GLN A 150 -3.44 -12.06 -15.72
N ALA A 151 -2.80 -11.05 -15.11
CA ALA A 151 -2.45 -11.10 -13.69
C ALA A 151 -3.70 -11.20 -12.81
N GLY A 152 -4.77 -10.47 -13.16
CA GLY A 152 -6.05 -10.51 -12.47
C GLY A 152 -6.72 -11.89 -12.50
N LEU A 153 -6.67 -12.57 -13.64
CA LEU A 153 -7.21 -13.93 -13.75
C LEU A 153 -6.51 -14.92 -12.80
N ILE A 154 -5.17 -14.81 -12.70
CA ILE A 154 -4.39 -15.64 -11.77
C ILE A 154 -4.77 -15.31 -10.32
N GLU A 155 -4.89 -14.02 -9.98
CA GLU A 155 -5.29 -13.58 -8.65
C GLU A 155 -6.66 -14.14 -8.25
N VAL A 156 -7.63 -14.11 -9.17
CA VAL A 156 -8.99 -14.65 -8.93
C VAL A 156 -8.96 -16.14 -8.61
N GLU A 157 -8.20 -16.95 -9.36
CA GLU A 157 -8.10 -18.39 -9.07
C GLU A 157 -7.44 -18.66 -7.71
N LEU A 158 -6.50 -17.80 -7.28
CA LEU A 158 -5.76 -17.96 -6.03
C LEU A 158 -6.45 -17.36 -4.79
N LYS A 159 -7.40 -16.43 -4.95
CA LYS A 159 -8.14 -15.80 -3.84
C LYS A 159 -8.90 -16.80 -2.95
N ASN A 160 -9.28 -17.94 -3.49
CA ASN A 160 -9.92 -19.01 -2.71
C ASN A 160 -8.95 -19.69 -1.73
N ARG A 161 -7.65 -19.61 -1.98
CA ARG A 161 -6.59 -20.23 -1.16
C ARG A 161 -5.86 -19.22 -0.30
N TYR A 162 -5.63 -18.02 -0.82
CA TYR A 162 -4.90 -16.97 -0.16
C TYR A 162 -5.81 -15.75 0.00
N SER A 163 -5.84 -15.17 1.20
CA SER A 163 -6.59 -13.93 1.44
C SER A 163 -6.10 -12.81 0.51
N ASP A 164 -6.98 -11.92 0.13
CA ASP A 164 -6.64 -10.65 -0.51
C ASP A 164 -6.49 -9.49 0.51
N LYS A 165 -6.85 -9.75 1.77
CA LYS A 165 -6.87 -8.74 2.84
C LYS A 165 -5.70 -8.92 3.81
N THR A 166 -5.09 -7.79 4.17
CA THR A 166 -4.07 -7.73 5.23
C THR A 166 -4.73 -7.69 6.60
N ASN A 167 -4.30 -8.56 7.52
CA ASN A 167 -4.57 -8.36 8.93
C ASN A 167 -3.56 -7.34 9.48
N TRP A 168 -3.92 -6.07 9.44
CA TRP A 168 -3.02 -4.98 9.80
C TRP A 168 -2.50 -5.05 11.26
N LYS A 169 -3.27 -5.64 12.18
CA LYS A 169 -2.81 -5.81 13.58
C LYS A 169 -1.67 -6.82 13.68
N MET A 170 -1.81 -7.98 13.03
CA MET A 170 -0.74 -8.98 12.96
C MET A 170 0.48 -8.42 12.22
N MET A 171 0.25 -7.73 11.11
CA MET A 171 1.30 -7.06 10.34
C MET A 171 2.09 -6.08 11.23
N LEU A 172 1.42 -5.20 11.98
CA LEU A 172 2.10 -4.23 12.86
C LEU A 172 2.82 -4.87 14.05
N LYS A 173 2.41 -6.06 14.49
CA LYS A 173 3.10 -6.84 15.53
C LYS A 173 4.28 -7.64 15.00
N ASP A 174 4.54 -7.58 13.70
CA ASP A 174 5.51 -8.43 12.99
C ASP A 174 5.27 -9.94 13.17
N GLU A 175 4.00 -10.32 13.37
CA GLU A 175 3.57 -11.71 13.46
C GLU A 175 3.41 -12.26 12.04
N LEU A 176 4.48 -12.87 11.51
CA LEU A 176 4.47 -13.49 10.18
C LEU A 176 3.82 -14.88 10.20
N ASP A 177 3.31 -15.28 9.04
CA ASP A 177 2.75 -16.60 8.79
C ASP A 177 3.84 -17.65 8.75
N GLY A 178 4.21 -18.46 9.52
CA GLY A 178 5.37 -19.35 9.55
C GLY A 178 5.60 -20.25 8.32
N ARG A 179 4.71 -20.25 7.32
CA ARG A 179 4.83 -21.09 6.11
C ARG A 179 5.92 -20.55 5.18
N ASP A 180 6.69 -21.43 4.57
CA ASP A 180 7.70 -21.10 3.57
C ASP A 180 7.06 -20.60 2.27
N LEU A 181 7.40 -19.37 1.83
CA LEU A 181 6.83 -18.75 0.63
C LEU A 181 7.18 -19.50 -0.65
N LYS A 182 8.35 -20.13 -0.74
CA LYS A 182 8.75 -20.93 -1.90
C LYS A 182 7.90 -22.19 -2.01
N VAL A 183 7.64 -22.85 -0.89
CA VAL A 183 6.75 -24.01 -0.85
C VAL A 183 5.33 -23.62 -1.21
N GLU A 184 4.81 -22.52 -0.63
CA GLU A 184 3.48 -22.02 -0.94
C GLU A 184 3.35 -21.55 -2.40
N ALA A 185 4.40 -20.96 -2.98
CA ALA A 185 4.45 -20.61 -4.40
C ALA A 185 4.31 -21.87 -5.28
N MET A 186 5.05 -22.94 -4.98
CA MET A 186 4.92 -24.19 -5.73
C MET A 186 3.54 -24.82 -5.61
N LYS A 187 2.94 -24.79 -4.42
CA LYS A 187 1.56 -25.24 -4.22
C LYS A 187 0.55 -24.38 -4.99
N SER A 188 0.79 -23.04 -5.08
CA SER A 188 -0.12 -22.14 -5.80
C SER A 188 -0.30 -22.55 -7.27
N LYS A 189 0.75 -23.08 -7.91
CA LYS A 189 0.71 -23.58 -9.29
C LYS A 189 -0.35 -24.67 -9.49
N GLU A 190 -0.60 -25.51 -8.48
CA GLU A 190 -1.56 -26.62 -8.56
C GLU A 190 -3.00 -26.11 -8.68
N PHE A 191 -3.28 -24.93 -8.13
CA PHE A 191 -4.60 -24.30 -8.16
C PHE A 191 -4.88 -23.50 -9.44
N LEU A 192 -3.86 -23.32 -10.30
CA LEU A 192 -4.03 -22.62 -11.56
C LEU A 192 -4.58 -23.54 -12.64
N SER A 193 -5.51 -23.02 -13.42
CA SER A 193 -5.97 -23.67 -14.66
C SER A 193 -4.81 -23.86 -15.63
N GLN A 194 -4.91 -24.84 -16.54
CA GLN A 194 -3.84 -25.17 -17.49
C GLN A 194 -3.41 -23.95 -18.33
N LYS A 195 -4.35 -23.07 -18.68
CA LYS A 195 -4.09 -21.83 -19.44
C LYS A 195 -3.24 -20.82 -18.68
N LEU A 196 -3.35 -20.78 -17.34
CA LEU A 196 -2.65 -19.80 -16.51
C LEU A 196 -1.31 -20.33 -15.98
N LYS A 197 -1.10 -21.66 -16.00
CA LYS A 197 0.17 -22.27 -15.58
C LYS A 197 1.38 -21.81 -16.40
N MET A 198 1.18 -21.37 -17.63
CA MET A 198 2.25 -20.87 -18.49
C MET A 198 2.91 -19.60 -17.96
N PHE A 199 2.19 -18.80 -17.16
CA PHE A 199 2.70 -17.58 -16.56
C PHE A 199 3.45 -17.80 -15.24
N PHE A 200 3.35 -19.01 -14.69
CA PHE A 200 3.97 -19.35 -13.40
C PHE A 200 5.49 -19.28 -13.47
N ASP A 201 6.09 -18.59 -12.48
CA ASP A 201 7.53 -18.44 -12.34
C ASP A 201 8.05 -19.21 -11.11
N PRO A 202 8.67 -20.39 -11.29
CA PRO A 202 9.23 -21.16 -10.19
C PRO A 202 10.47 -20.52 -9.55
N LYS A 203 11.11 -19.58 -10.26
CA LYS A 203 12.31 -18.88 -9.83
C LYS A 203 12.02 -17.41 -9.46
N GLY A 204 10.75 -17.07 -9.30
CA GLY A 204 10.35 -15.70 -9.00
C GLY A 204 11.09 -15.10 -7.80
N GLU A 205 11.38 -13.82 -7.90
CA GLU A 205 12.13 -13.07 -6.89
C GLU A 205 11.46 -13.14 -5.53
N GLU A 206 12.27 -13.32 -4.48
CA GLU A 206 11.82 -13.30 -3.09
C GLU A 206 12.61 -12.25 -2.32
N CYS A 207 11.91 -11.43 -1.55
CA CYS A 207 12.48 -10.37 -0.73
C CYS A 207 12.01 -10.45 0.71
N ASN A 208 12.91 -10.09 1.64
CA ASN A 208 12.61 -9.86 3.04
C ASN A 208 12.72 -8.36 3.35
N PHE A 209 11.82 -7.86 4.18
CA PHE A 209 11.71 -6.45 4.53
C PHE A 209 11.85 -6.27 6.03
N PHE A 210 12.77 -5.43 6.44
CA PHE A 210 13.01 -5.10 7.84
C PHE A 210 12.57 -3.66 8.09
N TYR A 211 11.63 -3.50 9.01
CA TYR A 211 11.11 -2.20 9.40
C TYR A 211 11.72 -1.77 10.72
N ASP A 212 11.92 -0.46 10.88
CA ASP A 212 12.47 0.11 12.08
C ASP A 212 11.36 0.23 13.14
N MET A 213 11.44 -0.62 14.16
CA MET A 213 10.44 -0.72 15.23
C MET A 213 11.14 -0.90 16.57
N ASN A 214 11.05 0.10 17.44
CA ASN A 214 11.77 0.14 18.70
C ASN A 214 11.09 -0.63 19.85
N SER A 215 9.85 -1.14 19.65
CA SER A 215 9.13 -1.88 20.69
C SER A 215 8.14 -2.89 20.10
N LYS A 216 7.90 -3.97 20.87
CA LYS A 216 6.79 -4.88 20.57
C LYS A 216 5.47 -4.25 21.00
N LEU A 217 4.50 -4.26 20.09
CA LEU A 217 3.17 -3.71 20.32
C LEU A 217 2.26 -4.78 20.95
N GLU A 218 1.76 -4.55 22.14
CA GLU A 218 0.79 -5.46 22.79
C GLU A 218 -0.65 -5.04 22.49
N ASN A 219 -0.99 -3.80 22.79
CA ASN A 219 -2.35 -3.25 22.67
C ASN A 219 -2.39 -2.18 21.57
N ILE A 220 -2.84 -2.57 20.36
CA ILE A 220 -2.88 -1.67 19.22
C ILE A 220 -4.24 -0.99 19.14
N LYS A 221 -4.24 0.36 19.16
CA LYS A 221 -5.42 1.22 18.96
C LYS A 221 -5.20 2.12 17.74
N SER A 222 -6.10 2.04 16.75
CA SER A 222 -6.06 2.96 15.61
C SER A 222 -6.61 4.32 16.00
N ILE A 223 -5.89 5.37 15.62
CA ILE A 223 -6.33 6.77 15.73
C ILE A 223 -6.67 7.33 14.37
N ASN A 224 -7.50 8.38 14.37
CA ASN A 224 -7.91 9.12 13.19
C ASN A 224 -7.89 10.61 13.50
N LEU A 225 -7.00 11.36 12.84
CA LEU A 225 -6.83 12.80 13.05
C LEU A 225 -8.00 13.63 12.53
N ILE A 226 -8.79 13.08 11.60
CA ILE A 226 -9.92 13.80 10.97
C ILE A 226 -11.10 13.90 11.94
N SER A 227 -11.39 12.82 12.66
CA SER A 227 -12.52 12.73 13.59
C SER A 227 -12.12 12.81 15.04
N GLY A 228 -10.83 12.85 15.33
CA GLY A 228 -10.24 12.89 16.67
C GLY A 228 -9.58 14.22 16.98
N PRO A 229 -9.07 14.35 18.20
CA PRO A 229 -8.25 15.48 18.59
C PRO A 229 -6.87 15.42 17.90
N GLU A 230 -6.12 16.51 18.03
CA GLU A 230 -4.68 16.49 17.79
C GLU A 230 -4.02 15.31 18.49
N HIS A 231 -3.05 14.69 17.84
CA HIS A 231 -2.30 13.57 18.39
C HIS A 231 -0.87 13.98 18.69
N GLU A 232 -0.46 13.78 19.93
CA GLU A 232 0.92 13.94 20.39
C GLU A 232 1.41 12.62 20.97
N GLY A 233 2.63 12.21 20.59
CA GLY A 233 3.19 10.95 21.07
C GLY A 233 4.60 10.69 20.58
N VAL A 234 5.28 9.75 21.25
CA VAL A 234 6.62 9.32 20.87
C VAL A 234 6.52 8.33 19.71
N LEU A 235 7.05 8.69 18.55
CA LEU A 235 7.11 7.79 17.40
C LEU A 235 8.08 6.64 17.69
N CYS A 236 7.63 5.40 17.68
CA CYS A 236 8.45 4.22 18.01
C CYS A 236 8.57 3.19 16.89
N GLY A 237 7.84 3.37 15.79
CA GLY A 237 7.93 2.45 14.66
C GLY A 237 7.28 2.99 13.39
N LEU A 238 7.75 2.43 12.27
CA LEU A 238 7.28 2.76 10.92
C LEU A 238 7.09 1.45 10.16
N ARG A 239 5.88 1.20 9.63
CA ARG A 239 5.65 0.02 8.79
C ARG A 239 4.62 0.27 7.71
N GLY A 240 5.02 0.13 6.46
CA GLY A 240 4.15 0.40 5.32
C GLY A 240 3.68 1.85 5.31
N GLN A 241 2.40 2.03 5.53
CA GLN A 241 1.78 3.35 5.60
C GLN A 241 1.34 3.71 7.04
N TYR A 242 1.95 3.08 8.05
CA TYR A 242 1.60 3.30 9.45
C TYR A 242 2.72 4.00 10.22
N LEU A 243 2.31 4.99 11.00
CA LEU A 243 3.07 5.57 12.09
C LEU A 243 2.65 4.86 13.37
N ILE A 244 3.61 4.46 14.19
CA ILE A 244 3.39 3.66 15.40
C ILE A 244 3.95 4.44 16.58
N PHE A 245 3.14 4.62 17.62
CA PHE A 245 3.48 5.38 18.81
C PHE A 245 3.71 4.47 20.01
N SER A 246 4.52 4.92 20.96
CA SER A 246 4.98 4.14 22.12
C SER A 246 3.85 3.73 23.09
N ASP A 247 2.72 4.44 23.07
CA ASP A 247 1.51 4.14 23.84
C ASP A 247 0.59 3.08 23.20
N GLY A 248 1.05 2.48 22.07
CA GLY A 248 0.29 1.50 21.28
C GLY A 248 -0.71 2.10 20.30
N GLN A 249 -0.79 3.44 20.21
CA GLN A 249 -1.59 4.08 19.19
C GLN A 249 -0.92 3.97 17.83
N VAL A 250 -1.73 3.80 16.77
CA VAL A 250 -1.23 3.68 15.39
C VAL A 250 -2.06 4.53 14.44
N LEU A 251 -1.39 5.22 13.54
CA LEU A 251 -2.00 6.06 12.54
C LEU A 251 -1.77 5.47 11.16
N ASN A 252 -2.86 5.09 10.48
CA ASN A 252 -2.79 4.79 9.05
C ASN A 252 -2.71 6.10 8.27
N TRP A 253 -1.51 6.51 7.90
CA TRP A 253 -1.27 7.76 7.20
C TRP A 253 -2.03 7.87 5.87
N ARG A 254 -2.13 6.76 5.14
CA ARG A 254 -2.82 6.72 3.85
C ARG A 254 -4.33 7.00 3.96
N SER A 255 -4.96 6.75 5.09
CA SER A 255 -6.38 7.07 5.29
C SER A 255 -6.66 8.57 5.39
N HIS A 256 -5.60 9.37 5.53
CA HIS A 256 -5.66 10.83 5.63
C HIS A 256 -5.26 11.54 4.32
N GLU A 257 -5.11 10.78 3.21
CA GLU A 257 -4.63 11.32 1.92
C GLU A 257 -5.47 12.52 1.47
N GLY A 258 -4.79 13.67 1.26
CA GLY A 258 -5.39 14.94 0.90
C GLY A 258 -5.71 15.87 2.09
N ALA A 259 -5.81 15.37 3.32
CA ALA A 259 -6.02 16.21 4.51
C ALA A 259 -4.80 17.12 4.76
N ILE A 260 -5.05 18.38 5.08
CA ILE A 260 -3.97 19.29 5.50
C ILE A 260 -3.62 18.97 6.95
N ILE A 261 -2.39 18.55 7.18
CA ILE A 261 -1.89 18.15 8.49
C ILE A 261 -0.62 18.93 8.81
N SER A 262 -0.54 19.49 10.01
CA SER A 262 0.69 20.04 10.55
C SER A 262 1.45 18.99 11.35
N TRP A 263 2.76 19.11 11.30
CA TRP A 263 3.76 18.34 12.04
C TRP A 263 4.57 19.27 12.91
N ASP A 264 4.60 19.03 14.22
CA ASP A 264 5.56 19.58 15.16
C ASP A 264 6.50 18.50 15.65
N TYR A 265 7.85 18.70 15.53
CA TYR A 265 8.85 17.65 15.73
C TYR A 265 10.22 18.19 16.17
#